data_724e0b5a2388306338795d2c6fa1faaa
#
_entry.id   724e0b5a2388306338795d2c6fa1faaa
#
_cell.length_a   1.000
_cell.length_b   1.000
_cell.length_c   1.000
_cell.angle_alpha   90.00
_cell.angle_beta   90.00
_cell.angle_gamma   90.00
#
_symmetry.space_group_name_H-M   'P 1'
#
loop_
_entity.id
_entity.type
_entity.pdbx_description
1 polymer ?
#
loop_
_entity_poly.entity_id
_entity_poly.type
_entity_poly.pdbx_seq_one_letter_code
_entity_poly.pdbx_strand_id
1 'polypeptide(L)'
;MQSRSKLDRFLWSLQQLMKIDAMNLVILVIFVLIGWSLISDNIANPARYLPSPIAVALSSVDMLVKGLLPSYFSDTLLRLIIGSAIGLAAGIPFGLLLGLNRTVADMFHPMLNFFQSVSGIAIFPIVVIWYGNSDTTVLIVILYTSIFPIAFNVLSGVREIPLRYINAARTLGASRFQVMKDVLFPGAMPHIATGSRLSIGFAWRAVIAGEMLAGRQGLGWMIFTGQDSDKTTEIILGMVIIGFTWIILDHYLLRPLEERTIERWGLVQR
;
A
#
# COMPACT_ATOMS: atom_id res chain seq x y z
N MET A 1 -10.70 45.82 10.05
CA MET A 1 -10.85 44.59 10.87
C MET A 1 -11.93 43.76 10.24
N GLN A 2 -11.54 42.79 9.40
CA GLN A 2 -12.48 41.92 8.68
C GLN A 2 -13.01 40.83 9.63
N SER A 3 -14.32 40.75 9.74
CA SER A 3 -15.03 39.68 10.44
C SER A 3 -14.73 38.35 9.76
N ARG A 4 -13.88 37.50 10.36
CA ARG A 4 -13.73 36.12 9.92
C ARG A 4 -15.10 35.48 9.90
N SER A 5 -15.49 34.88 8.78
CA SER A 5 -16.80 34.27 8.61
C SER A 5 -16.99 33.13 9.65
N LYS A 6 -18.25 32.84 10.01
CA LYS A 6 -18.56 31.69 10.91
C LYS A 6 -17.98 30.41 10.37
N LEU A 7 -17.84 30.28 9.06
CA LEU A 7 -17.24 29.17 8.36
C LEU A 7 -15.72 29.05 8.64
N ASP A 8 -14.98 30.18 8.64
CA ASP A 8 -13.54 30.18 8.93
C ASP A 8 -13.26 29.78 10.39
N ARG A 9 -14.11 30.20 11.32
CA ARG A 9 -14.02 29.76 12.73
C ARG A 9 -14.33 28.28 12.89
N PHE A 10 -15.31 27.76 12.17
CA PHE A 10 -15.66 26.35 12.15
C PHE A 10 -14.55 25.50 11.52
N LEU A 11 -14.01 25.93 10.38
CA LEU A 11 -12.87 25.25 9.72
C LEU A 11 -11.61 25.29 10.58
N TRP A 12 -11.33 26.40 11.26
CA TRP A 12 -10.20 26.52 12.20
C TRP A 12 -10.37 25.62 13.43
N SER A 13 -11.59 25.50 13.98
CA SER A 13 -11.88 24.59 15.08
C SER A 13 -11.77 23.12 14.65
N LEU A 14 -12.19 22.78 13.43
CA LEU A 14 -11.99 21.44 12.85
C LEU A 14 -10.50 21.13 12.63
N GLN A 15 -9.70 22.09 12.18
CA GLN A 15 -8.25 21.94 12.04
C GLN A 15 -7.53 21.77 13.39
N GLN A 16 -8.02 22.40 14.46
CA GLN A 16 -7.50 22.16 15.81
C GLN A 16 -7.92 20.80 16.36
N LEU A 17 -9.14 20.33 16.08
CA LEU A 17 -9.61 19.00 16.43
C LEU A 17 -8.86 17.89 15.66
N MET A 18 -8.34 18.18 14.47
CA MET A 18 -7.54 17.25 13.66
C MET A 18 -6.04 17.23 14.05
N LYS A 19 -5.55 18.10 14.91
CA LYS A 19 -4.28 17.91 15.60
C LYS A 19 -4.51 16.87 16.69
N ILE A 20 -4.38 15.60 16.33
CA ILE A 20 -4.33 14.53 17.31
C ILE A 20 -3.02 14.71 18.07
N ASP A 21 -3.07 15.43 19.19
CA ASP A 21 -1.98 15.47 20.15
C ASP A 21 -1.71 14.03 20.60
N ALA A 22 -0.44 13.71 20.85
CA ALA A 22 -0.05 12.37 21.30
C ALA A 22 -0.91 11.88 22.48
N MET A 23 -1.36 12.80 23.33
CA MET A 23 -2.28 12.54 24.45
C MET A 23 -3.65 12.02 23.96
N ASN A 24 -4.24 12.63 22.94
CA ASN A 24 -5.54 12.23 22.40
C ASN A 24 -5.46 10.86 21.73
N LEU A 25 -4.33 10.55 21.07
CA LEU A 25 -4.07 9.22 20.51
C LEU A 25 -4.00 8.16 21.62
N VAL A 26 -3.27 8.43 22.70
CA VAL A 26 -3.16 7.54 23.85
C VAL A 26 -4.55 7.30 24.50
N ILE A 27 -5.33 8.35 24.69
CA ILE A 27 -6.69 8.24 25.23
C ILE A 27 -7.58 7.38 24.33
N LEU A 28 -7.51 7.58 23.00
CA LEU A 28 -8.25 6.76 22.04
C LEU A 28 -7.86 5.29 22.11
N VAL A 29 -6.56 4.99 22.15
CA VAL A 29 -6.05 3.61 22.28
C VAL A 29 -6.53 2.97 23.59
N ILE A 30 -6.42 3.68 24.70
CA ILE A 30 -6.91 3.18 26.00
C ILE A 30 -8.42 2.92 25.94
N PHE A 31 -9.19 3.84 25.38
CA PHE A 31 -10.65 3.69 25.23
C PHE A 31 -11.01 2.44 24.39
N VAL A 32 -10.30 2.23 23.26
CA VAL A 32 -10.49 1.05 22.40
C VAL A 32 -10.12 -0.23 23.14
N LEU A 33 -9.01 -0.27 23.88
CA LEU A 33 -8.58 -1.44 24.65
C LEU A 33 -9.56 -1.77 25.79
N ILE A 34 -10.07 -0.76 26.51
CA ILE A 34 -11.09 -0.94 27.56
C ILE A 34 -12.38 -1.47 26.93
N GLY A 35 -12.85 -0.85 25.84
CA GLY A 35 -14.05 -1.31 25.14
C GLY A 35 -13.92 -2.75 24.65
N TRP A 36 -12.75 -3.11 24.08
CA TRP A 36 -12.47 -4.49 23.67
C TRP A 36 -12.48 -5.46 24.88
N SER A 37 -11.83 -5.11 25.99
CA SER A 37 -11.83 -5.94 27.19
C SER A 37 -13.23 -6.17 27.73
N LEU A 38 -14.02 -5.09 27.87
CA LEU A 38 -15.42 -5.17 28.35
C LEU A 38 -16.30 -6.06 27.44
N ILE A 39 -16.13 -5.95 26.12
CA ILE A 39 -16.87 -6.80 25.17
C ILE A 39 -16.41 -8.25 25.32
N SER A 40 -15.12 -8.51 25.39
CA SER A 40 -14.54 -9.84 25.57
C SER A 40 -15.07 -10.53 26.83
N ASP A 41 -15.12 -9.81 27.95
CA ASP A 41 -15.57 -10.37 29.25
C ASP A 41 -17.07 -10.70 29.27
N ASN A 42 -17.88 -10.08 28.41
CA ASN A 42 -19.33 -10.29 28.32
C ASN A 42 -19.75 -11.31 27.24
N ILE A 43 -18.81 -11.86 26.45
CA ILE A 43 -19.10 -12.86 25.44
C ILE A 43 -18.99 -14.27 26.01
N ALA A 44 -19.96 -15.13 25.69
CA ALA A 44 -19.86 -16.57 25.98
C ALA A 44 -18.70 -17.18 25.19
N ASN A 45 -17.74 -17.81 25.87
CA ASN A 45 -16.52 -18.38 25.29
C ASN A 45 -15.60 -17.33 24.62
N PRO A 46 -15.06 -16.35 25.38
CA PRO A 46 -14.24 -15.27 24.82
C PRO A 46 -13.01 -15.81 24.10
N ALA A 47 -12.40 -16.90 24.56
CA ALA A 47 -11.24 -17.51 23.92
C ALA A 47 -11.50 -17.93 22.47
N ARG A 48 -12.75 -18.28 22.12
CA ARG A 48 -13.13 -18.70 20.77
C ARG A 48 -13.56 -17.55 19.87
N TYR A 49 -14.29 -16.56 20.41
CA TYR A 49 -14.92 -15.52 19.58
C TYR A 49 -14.15 -14.20 19.60
N LEU A 50 -13.79 -13.73 20.79
CA LEU A 50 -13.05 -12.47 20.95
C LEU A 50 -12.15 -12.55 22.20
N PRO A 51 -10.93 -13.11 22.09
CA PRO A 51 -9.99 -13.16 23.20
C PRO A 51 -9.63 -11.76 23.70
N SER A 52 -9.35 -11.68 25.02
CA SER A 52 -9.01 -10.41 25.66
C SER A 52 -7.68 -9.84 25.10
N PRO A 53 -7.48 -8.51 25.16
CA PRO A 53 -6.21 -7.88 24.76
C PRO A 53 -4.99 -8.50 25.46
N ILE A 54 -5.15 -8.90 26.73
CA ILE A 54 -4.09 -9.55 27.52
C ILE A 54 -3.75 -10.93 26.95
N ALA A 55 -4.76 -11.74 26.58
CA ALA A 55 -4.53 -13.04 25.96
C ALA A 55 -3.79 -12.92 24.63
N VAL A 56 -4.11 -11.91 23.81
CA VAL A 56 -3.41 -11.61 22.56
C VAL A 56 -1.98 -11.19 22.83
N ALA A 57 -1.73 -10.34 23.83
CA ALA A 57 -0.38 -9.92 24.21
C ALA A 57 0.47 -11.10 24.72
N LEU A 58 -0.09 -11.98 25.53
CA LEU A 58 0.62 -13.19 26.00
C LEU A 58 0.94 -14.15 24.87
N SER A 59 0.01 -14.35 23.91
CA SER A 59 0.25 -15.14 22.73
C SER A 59 1.37 -14.55 21.86
N SER A 60 1.45 -13.21 21.76
CA SER A 60 2.51 -12.54 21.02
C SER A 60 3.90 -12.84 21.62
N VAL A 61 4.00 -12.83 22.95
CA VAL A 61 5.26 -13.16 23.67
C VAL A 61 5.64 -14.62 23.44
N ASP A 62 4.68 -15.55 23.55
CA ASP A 62 4.94 -16.99 23.30
C ASP A 62 5.44 -17.24 21.89
N MET A 63 4.80 -16.63 20.88
CA MET A 63 5.22 -16.76 19.47
C MET A 63 6.55 -16.07 19.18
N LEU A 64 6.89 -14.98 19.87
CA LEU A 64 8.19 -14.32 19.79
C LEU A 64 9.30 -15.23 20.36
N VAL A 65 9.09 -15.81 21.54
CA VAL A 65 10.06 -16.71 22.19
C VAL A 65 10.29 -17.96 21.35
N LYS A 66 9.25 -18.49 20.70
CA LYS A 66 9.35 -19.63 19.78
C LYS A 66 9.97 -19.26 18.43
N GLY A 67 10.25 -18.01 18.14
CA GLY A 67 10.79 -17.54 16.87
C GLY A 67 9.81 -17.61 15.68
N LEU A 68 8.54 -17.97 15.92
CA LEU A 68 7.52 -18.10 14.87
C LEU A 68 7.11 -16.73 14.30
N LEU A 69 6.86 -15.76 15.18
CA LEU A 69 6.40 -14.45 14.78
C LEU A 69 7.43 -13.69 13.92
N PRO A 70 8.74 -13.66 14.29
CA PRO A 70 9.76 -13.07 13.43
C PRO A 70 9.88 -13.74 12.06
N SER A 71 9.74 -15.08 12.01
CA SER A 71 9.77 -15.82 10.75
C SER A 71 8.61 -15.42 9.83
N TYR A 72 7.38 -15.45 10.34
CA TYR A 72 6.20 -15.05 9.55
C TYR A 72 6.27 -13.60 9.08
N PHE A 73 6.72 -12.71 9.95
CA PHE A 73 6.91 -11.30 9.63
C PHE A 73 7.96 -11.09 8.52
N SER A 74 9.11 -11.76 8.63
CA SER A 74 10.18 -11.64 7.62
C SER A 74 9.74 -12.19 6.26
N ASP A 75 9.03 -13.30 6.22
CA ASP A 75 8.55 -13.90 4.98
C ASP A 75 7.57 -12.98 4.25
N THR A 76 6.59 -12.42 4.98
CA THR A 76 5.64 -11.43 4.43
C THR A 76 6.35 -10.21 3.88
N LEU A 77 7.31 -9.63 4.64
CA LEU A 77 8.07 -8.46 4.19
C LEU A 77 8.95 -8.75 2.99
N LEU A 78 9.64 -9.89 2.95
CA LEU A 78 10.48 -10.28 1.81
C LEU A 78 9.65 -10.40 0.53
N ARG A 79 8.50 -11.07 0.59
CA ARG A 79 7.60 -11.19 -0.56
C ARG A 79 7.07 -9.83 -1.02
N LEU A 80 6.68 -8.96 -0.07
CA LEU A 80 6.26 -7.59 -0.37
C LEU A 80 7.36 -6.82 -1.09
N ILE A 81 8.58 -6.81 -0.53
CA ILE A 81 9.72 -6.06 -1.08
C ILE A 81 10.08 -6.58 -2.47
N ILE A 82 10.25 -7.88 -2.63
CA ILE A 82 10.62 -8.48 -3.91
C ILE A 82 9.52 -8.23 -4.95
N GLY A 83 8.27 -8.56 -4.64
CA GLY A 83 7.16 -8.43 -5.59
C GLY A 83 6.90 -6.98 -5.99
N SER A 84 6.88 -6.04 -5.01
CA SER A 84 6.68 -4.63 -5.31
C SER A 84 7.88 -4.01 -6.02
N ALA A 85 9.12 -4.37 -5.67
CA ALA A 85 10.31 -3.87 -6.36
C ALA A 85 10.32 -4.27 -7.85
N ILE A 86 10.03 -5.54 -8.16
CA ILE A 86 9.91 -6.01 -9.55
C ILE A 86 8.73 -5.29 -10.25
N GLY A 87 7.59 -5.15 -9.57
CA GLY A 87 6.42 -4.47 -10.10
C GLY A 87 6.69 -3.01 -10.44
N LEU A 88 7.36 -2.27 -9.57
CA LEU A 88 7.76 -0.88 -9.81
C LEU A 88 8.83 -0.80 -10.91
N ALA A 89 9.84 -1.66 -10.88
CA ALA A 89 10.91 -1.70 -11.87
C ALA A 89 10.40 -1.99 -13.29
N ALA A 90 9.33 -2.77 -13.43
CA ALA A 90 8.68 -3.04 -14.71
C ALA A 90 7.63 -1.98 -15.08
N GLY A 91 6.79 -1.58 -14.12
CA GLY A 91 5.66 -0.70 -14.36
C GLY A 91 6.05 0.76 -14.63
N ILE A 92 7.11 1.28 -13.98
CA ILE A 92 7.58 2.66 -14.24
C ILE A 92 8.09 2.81 -15.68
N PRO A 93 9.04 1.99 -16.18
CA PRO A 93 9.47 2.09 -17.58
C PRO A 93 8.34 1.83 -18.57
N PHE A 94 7.45 0.88 -18.26
CA PHE A 94 6.29 0.58 -19.10
C PHE A 94 5.36 1.80 -19.26
N GLY A 95 4.99 2.47 -18.15
CA GLY A 95 4.19 3.70 -18.20
C GLY A 95 4.87 4.84 -18.94
N LEU A 96 6.20 5.03 -18.76
CA LEU A 96 6.98 6.03 -19.48
C LEU A 96 7.03 5.74 -20.99
N LEU A 97 7.27 4.49 -21.39
CA LEU A 97 7.32 4.09 -22.80
C LEU A 97 6.00 4.31 -23.51
N LEU A 98 4.89 3.96 -22.86
CA LEU A 98 3.55 4.24 -23.39
C LEU A 98 3.34 5.75 -23.59
N GLY A 99 3.87 6.57 -22.70
CA GLY A 99 3.76 8.03 -22.75
C GLY A 99 4.56 8.72 -23.86
N LEU A 100 5.53 8.03 -24.49
CA LEU A 100 6.31 8.58 -25.61
C LEU A 100 5.47 8.89 -26.87
N ASN A 101 4.37 8.20 -27.05
CA ASN A 101 3.46 8.39 -28.16
C ASN A 101 2.03 8.58 -27.64
N ARG A 102 1.45 9.75 -27.89
CA ARG A 102 0.12 10.11 -27.40
C ARG A 102 -0.96 9.15 -27.89
N THR A 103 -0.90 8.69 -29.13
CA THR A 103 -1.85 7.73 -29.68
C THR A 103 -1.79 6.39 -28.94
N VAL A 104 -0.57 5.90 -28.68
CA VAL A 104 -0.36 4.67 -27.89
C VAL A 104 -0.86 4.86 -26.46
N ALA A 105 -0.54 6.01 -25.84
CA ALA A 105 -1.02 6.35 -24.51
C ALA A 105 -2.55 6.33 -24.41
N ASP A 106 -3.23 6.93 -25.42
CA ASP A 106 -4.71 6.97 -25.46
C ASP A 106 -5.33 5.59 -25.63
N MET A 107 -4.68 4.69 -26.40
CA MET A 107 -5.10 3.29 -26.58
C MET A 107 -4.91 2.45 -25.30
N PHE A 108 -3.77 2.61 -24.64
CA PHE A 108 -3.44 1.78 -23.46
C PHE A 108 -4.04 2.29 -22.14
N HIS A 109 -4.37 3.57 -22.05
CA HIS A 109 -4.93 4.15 -20.83
C HIS A 109 -6.20 3.42 -20.33
N PRO A 110 -7.26 3.16 -21.15
CA PRO A 110 -8.42 2.41 -20.70
C PRO A 110 -8.07 0.96 -20.34
N MET A 111 -7.10 0.35 -21.03
CA MET A 111 -6.66 -1.02 -20.74
C MET A 111 -5.94 -1.08 -19.35
N LEU A 112 -5.05 -0.15 -19.07
CA LEU A 112 -4.40 -0.06 -17.76
C LEU A 112 -5.43 0.20 -16.65
N ASN A 113 -6.42 1.07 -16.91
CA ASN A 113 -7.51 1.33 -15.97
C ASN A 113 -8.34 0.08 -15.70
N PHE A 114 -8.61 -0.72 -16.72
CA PHE A 114 -9.31 -2.00 -16.58
C PHE A 114 -8.51 -2.95 -15.68
N PHE A 115 -7.23 -3.19 -15.98
CA PHE A 115 -6.43 -4.14 -15.21
C PHE A 115 -6.17 -3.69 -13.76
N GLN A 116 -5.99 -2.39 -13.51
CA GLN A 116 -5.86 -1.91 -12.11
C GLN A 116 -7.16 -2.03 -11.32
N SER A 117 -8.33 -2.01 -11.99
CA SER A 117 -9.64 -2.15 -11.35
C SER A 117 -9.95 -3.60 -10.98
N VAL A 118 -9.33 -4.58 -11.65
CA VAL A 118 -9.44 -5.99 -11.31
C VAL A 118 -8.63 -6.27 -10.05
N SER A 119 -9.30 -6.68 -8.99
CA SER A 119 -8.64 -7.01 -7.73
C SER A 119 -7.63 -8.15 -7.90
N GLY A 120 -6.44 -8.03 -7.29
CA GLY A 120 -5.45 -9.11 -7.28
C GLY A 120 -6.00 -10.44 -6.71
N ILE A 121 -6.94 -10.37 -5.77
CA ILE A 121 -7.61 -11.56 -5.24
C ILE A 121 -8.47 -12.23 -6.33
N ALA A 122 -9.04 -11.47 -7.27
CA ALA A 122 -9.87 -12.03 -8.34
C ALA A 122 -9.09 -12.87 -9.36
N ILE A 123 -7.80 -12.55 -9.58
CA ILE A 123 -6.94 -13.34 -10.48
C ILE A 123 -6.30 -14.55 -9.78
N PHE A 124 -6.38 -14.59 -8.45
CA PHE A 124 -5.72 -15.62 -7.64
C PHE A 124 -6.07 -17.06 -8.07
N PRO A 125 -7.34 -17.43 -8.28
CA PRO A 125 -7.70 -18.81 -8.66
C PRO A 125 -7.03 -19.27 -9.95
N ILE A 126 -6.88 -18.39 -10.95
CA ILE A 126 -6.23 -18.75 -12.21
C ILE A 126 -4.72 -18.93 -12.04
N VAL A 127 -4.09 -18.11 -11.19
CA VAL A 127 -2.66 -18.24 -10.90
C VAL A 127 -2.37 -19.52 -10.12
N VAL A 128 -3.26 -19.91 -9.20
CA VAL A 128 -3.18 -21.19 -8.47
C VAL A 128 -3.29 -22.38 -9.43
N ILE A 129 -4.16 -22.33 -10.42
CA ILE A 129 -4.28 -23.39 -11.43
C ILE A 129 -2.97 -23.57 -12.21
N TRP A 130 -2.27 -22.48 -12.50
CA TRP A 130 -1.02 -22.51 -13.28
C TRP A 130 0.21 -22.90 -12.45
N TYR A 131 0.33 -22.40 -11.23
CA TYR A 131 1.54 -22.50 -10.40
C TYR A 131 1.33 -23.26 -9.08
N GLY A 132 0.11 -23.71 -8.81
CA GLY A 132 -0.24 -24.38 -7.55
C GLY A 132 -0.17 -23.44 -6.33
N ASN A 133 -0.31 -24.03 -5.15
CA ASN A 133 -0.13 -23.31 -3.88
C ASN A 133 1.37 -23.16 -3.60
N SER A 134 1.93 -22.01 -3.94
CA SER A 134 3.38 -21.75 -3.89
C SER A 134 3.69 -20.27 -3.65
N ASP A 135 4.91 -19.97 -3.23
CA ASP A 135 5.42 -18.61 -3.12
C ASP A 135 5.40 -17.87 -4.46
N THR A 136 5.61 -18.59 -5.56
CA THR A 136 5.50 -18.05 -6.93
C THR A 136 4.12 -17.49 -7.19
N THR A 137 3.07 -18.17 -6.77
CA THR A 137 1.69 -17.72 -6.89
C THR A 137 1.48 -16.40 -6.13
N VAL A 138 1.95 -16.32 -4.89
CA VAL A 138 1.86 -15.10 -4.10
C VAL A 138 2.62 -13.95 -4.77
N LEU A 139 3.84 -14.19 -5.25
CA LEU A 139 4.65 -13.17 -5.93
C LEU A 139 4.01 -12.67 -7.23
N ILE A 140 3.39 -13.54 -8.03
CA ILE A 140 2.70 -13.14 -9.26
C ILE A 140 1.51 -12.23 -8.96
N VAL A 141 0.76 -12.52 -7.90
CA VAL A 141 -0.36 -11.67 -7.49
C VAL A 141 0.12 -10.30 -6.98
N ILE A 142 1.21 -10.27 -6.21
CA ILE A 142 1.84 -9.01 -5.78
C ILE A 142 2.33 -8.21 -6.99
N LEU A 143 2.98 -8.88 -7.94
CA LEU A 143 3.48 -8.27 -9.17
C LEU A 143 2.36 -7.63 -9.98
N TYR A 144 1.27 -8.37 -10.20
CA TYR A 144 0.08 -7.88 -10.89
C TYR A 144 -0.48 -6.61 -10.21
N THR A 145 -0.68 -6.66 -8.91
CA THR A 145 -1.24 -5.55 -8.14
C THR A 145 -0.31 -4.33 -8.04
N SER A 146 0.97 -4.50 -8.34
CA SER A 146 1.95 -3.42 -8.36
C SER A 146 2.12 -2.81 -9.76
N ILE A 147 2.22 -3.62 -10.82
CA ILE A 147 2.55 -3.15 -12.19
C ILE A 147 1.47 -2.21 -12.74
N PHE A 148 0.21 -2.61 -12.69
CA PHE A 148 -0.84 -1.85 -13.38
C PHE A 148 -1.12 -0.50 -12.73
N PRO A 149 -1.24 -0.36 -11.40
CA PRO A 149 -1.44 0.94 -10.76
C PRO A 149 -0.27 1.89 -10.98
N ILE A 150 0.98 1.43 -10.88
CA ILE A 150 2.13 2.31 -11.12
C ILE A 150 2.22 2.72 -12.59
N ALA A 151 2.04 1.79 -13.54
CA ALA A 151 2.06 2.11 -14.96
C ALA A 151 0.97 3.12 -15.34
N PHE A 152 -0.24 2.97 -14.78
CA PHE A 152 -1.33 3.92 -14.98
C PHE A 152 -1.00 5.30 -14.42
N ASN A 153 -0.48 5.39 -13.20
CA ASN A 153 -0.10 6.67 -12.59
C ASN A 153 1.02 7.36 -13.37
N VAL A 154 2.05 6.61 -13.76
CA VAL A 154 3.16 7.14 -14.56
C VAL A 154 2.67 7.64 -15.91
N LEU A 155 1.85 6.86 -16.61
CA LEU A 155 1.26 7.26 -17.89
C LEU A 155 0.40 8.52 -17.74
N SER A 156 -0.42 8.61 -16.69
CA SER A 156 -1.23 9.79 -16.37
C SER A 156 -0.35 11.02 -16.14
N GLY A 157 0.73 10.86 -15.35
CA GLY A 157 1.69 11.95 -15.11
C GLY A 157 2.40 12.42 -16.39
N VAL A 158 2.78 11.51 -17.28
CA VAL A 158 3.37 11.87 -18.58
C VAL A 158 2.37 12.63 -19.46
N ARG A 159 1.09 12.27 -19.44
CA ARG A 159 0.03 12.96 -20.22
C ARG A 159 -0.25 14.40 -19.72
N GLU A 160 -0.02 14.68 -18.46
CA GLU A 160 -0.17 16.02 -17.88
C GLU A 160 0.98 16.96 -18.27
N ILE A 161 2.13 16.44 -18.77
CA ILE A 161 3.24 17.27 -19.18
C ILE A 161 2.84 18.10 -20.45
N PRO A 162 2.93 19.43 -20.40
CA PRO A 162 2.58 20.27 -21.53
C PRO A 162 3.46 19.96 -22.75
N LEU A 163 2.82 19.77 -23.91
CA LEU A 163 3.50 19.43 -25.18
C LEU A 163 4.59 20.44 -25.57
N ARG A 164 4.48 21.69 -25.12
CA ARG A 164 5.51 22.72 -25.37
C ARG A 164 6.90 22.31 -24.90
N TYR A 165 7.05 21.60 -23.77
CA TYR A 165 8.34 21.15 -23.28
C TYR A 165 8.92 20.02 -24.14
N ILE A 166 8.07 19.10 -24.58
CA ILE A 166 8.47 18.00 -25.47
C ILE A 166 8.89 18.56 -26.82
N ASN A 167 8.11 19.50 -27.38
CA ASN A 167 8.39 20.13 -28.67
C ASN A 167 9.66 21.00 -28.61
N ALA A 168 9.86 21.78 -27.55
CA ALA A 168 11.08 22.57 -27.36
C ALA A 168 12.33 21.67 -27.33
N ALA A 169 12.31 20.55 -26.56
CA ALA A 169 13.42 19.62 -26.55
C ALA A 169 13.70 19.02 -27.94
N ARG A 170 12.66 18.65 -28.69
CA ARG A 170 12.80 18.12 -30.04
C ARG A 170 13.37 19.16 -31.03
N THR A 171 12.93 20.42 -30.92
CA THR A 171 13.47 21.53 -31.75
C THR A 171 14.96 21.77 -31.49
N LEU A 172 15.42 21.52 -30.26
CA LEU A 172 16.83 21.56 -29.88
C LEU A 172 17.60 20.29 -30.29
N GLY A 173 16.99 19.36 -31.02
CA GLY A 173 17.62 18.14 -31.52
C GLY A 173 17.65 16.97 -30.53
N ALA A 174 16.89 17.02 -29.43
CA ALA A 174 16.85 15.93 -28.47
C ALA A 174 16.30 14.65 -29.09
N SER A 175 16.99 13.53 -28.88
CA SER A 175 16.56 12.19 -29.26
C SER A 175 15.36 11.76 -28.40
N ARG A 176 14.65 10.71 -28.83
CA ARG A 176 13.52 10.15 -28.04
C ARG A 176 13.95 9.74 -26.61
N PHE A 177 15.14 9.18 -26.46
CA PHE A 177 15.69 8.79 -25.17
C PHE A 177 15.99 10.00 -24.29
N GLN A 178 16.55 11.08 -24.87
CA GLN A 178 16.78 12.34 -24.14
C GLN A 178 15.46 12.98 -23.71
N VAL A 179 14.44 13.02 -24.58
CA VAL A 179 13.10 13.49 -24.20
C VAL A 179 12.55 12.67 -23.03
N MET A 180 12.68 11.35 -23.07
CA MET A 180 12.23 10.48 -21.98
C MET A 180 12.98 10.77 -20.68
N LYS A 181 14.31 10.84 -20.72
CA LYS A 181 15.18 11.01 -19.54
C LYS A 181 15.10 12.41 -18.94
N ASP A 182 15.12 13.45 -19.80
CA ASP A 182 15.34 14.82 -19.37
C ASP A 182 14.02 15.63 -19.25
N VAL A 183 12.92 15.14 -19.85
CA VAL A 183 11.62 15.83 -19.82
C VAL A 183 10.54 14.95 -19.16
N LEU A 184 10.31 13.73 -19.69
CA LEU A 184 9.18 12.91 -19.25
C LEU A 184 9.39 12.33 -17.85
N PHE A 185 10.55 11.74 -17.60
CA PHE A 185 10.85 11.12 -16.31
C PHE A 185 10.84 12.15 -15.17
N PRO A 186 11.56 13.30 -15.27
CA PRO A 186 11.46 14.35 -14.25
C PRO A 186 10.06 14.94 -14.12
N GLY A 187 9.37 15.18 -15.22
CA GLY A 187 8.01 15.74 -15.21
C GLY A 187 6.97 14.80 -14.60
N ALA A 188 7.18 13.48 -14.72
CA ALA A 188 6.29 12.47 -14.13
C ALA A 188 6.67 12.08 -12.69
N MET A 189 7.78 12.59 -12.13
CA MET A 189 8.27 12.18 -10.80
C MET A 189 7.24 12.26 -9.68
N PRO A 190 6.39 13.29 -9.57
CA PRO A 190 5.33 13.33 -8.56
C PRO A 190 4.35 12.16 -8.70
N HIS A 191 3.92 11.88 -9.94
CA HIS A 191 3.02 10.77 -10.22
C HIS A 191 3.68 9.40 -10.01
N ILE A 192 5.01 9.30 -10.27
CA ILE A 192 5.79 8.10 -9.94
C ILE A 192 5.80 7.89 -8.43
N ALA A 193 6.04 8.94 -7.63
CA ALA A 193 6.07 8.85 -6.17
C ALA A 193 4.71 8.43 -5.59
N THR A 194 3.64 9.13 -5.96
CA THR A 194 2.28 8.81 -5.52
C THR A 194 1.83 7.43 -6.03
N GLY A 195 2.09 7.12 -7.30
CA GLY A 195 1.79 5.82 -7.89
C GLY A 195 2.56 4.68 -7.22
N SER A 196 3.81 4.88 -6.83
CA SER A 196 4.61 3.88 -6.09
C SER A 196 4.01 3.60 -4.72
N ARG A 197 3.64 4.63 -3.96
CA ARG A 197 2.98 4.47 -2.67
C ARG A 197 1.65 3.72 -2.79
N LEU A 198 0.80 4.08 -3.76
CA LEU A 198 -0.46 3.38 -4.01
C LEU A 198 -0.24 1.92 -4.39
N SER A 199 0.72 1.64 -5.28
CA SER A 199 1.05 0.29 -5.74
C SER A 199 1.55 -0.60 -4.60
N ILE A 200 2.43 -0.09 -3.73
CA ILE A 200 2.89 -0.81 -2.54
C ILE A 200 1.72 -1.06 -1.57
N GLY A 201 0.78 -0.11 -1.44
CA GLY A 201 -0.43 -0.30 -0.65
C GLY A 201 -1.35 -1.40 -1.18
N PHE A 202 -1.48 -1.53 -2.49
CA PHE A 202 -2.20 -2.64 -3.11
C PHE A 202 -1.44 -3.97 -2.95
N ALA A 203 -0.11 -3.95 -3.13
CA ALA A 203 0.76 -5.09 -2.91
C ALA A 203 0.69 -5.62 -1.48
N TRP A 204 0.65 -4.74 -0.47
CA TRP A 204 0.47 -5.11 0.94
C TRP A 204 -0.79 -5.92 1.20
N ARG A 205 -1.91 -5.50 0.63
CA ARG A 205 -3.17 -6.25 0.75
C ARG A 205 -3.12 -7.57 -0.03
N ALA A 206 -2.46 -7.55 -1.17
CA ALA A 206 -2.33 -8.72 -2.03
C ALA A 206 -1.43 -9.80 -1.43
N VAL A 207 -0.30 -9.43 -0.77
CA VAL A 207 0.57 -10.43 -0.13
C VAL A 207 -0.17 -11.17 0.97
N ILE A 208 -0.92 -10.45 1.81
CA ILE A 208 -1.67 -11.07 2.92
C ILE A 208 -2.74 -12.00 2.38
N ALA A 209 -3.55 -11.56 1.40
CA ALA A 209 -4.56 -12.40 0.77
C ALA A 209 -3.93 -13.62 0.07
N GLY A 210 -2.80 -13.43 -0.62
CA GLY A 210 -2.05 -14.49 -1.27
C GLY A 210 -1.50 -15.52 -0.29
N GLU A 211 -0.97 -15.08 0.85
CA GLU A 211 -0.50 -15.96 1.92
C GLU A 211 -1.63 -16.75 2.57
N MET A 212 -2.80 -16.14 2.76
CA MET A 212 -3.98 -16.85 3.28
C MET A 212 -4.45 -17.97 2.36
N LEU A 213 -4.33 -17.79 1.05
CA LEU A 213 -4.93 -18.69 0.06
C LEU A 213 -3.94 -19.74 -0.50
N ALA A 214 -2.67 -19.38 -0.65
CA ALA A 214 -1.64 -20.29 -1.22
C ALA A 214 -0.29 -20.23 -0.48
N GLY A 215 -0.15 -19.38 0.53
CA GLY A 215 1.07 -19.32 1.31
C GLY A 215 1.30 -20.57 2.13
N ARG A 216 2.57 -20.83 2.46
CA ARG A 216 2.98 -21.89 3.39
C ARG A 216 3.57 -21.31 4.67
N GLN A 217 3.85 -20.01 4.67
CA GLN A 217 4.39 -19.22 5.78
C GLN A 217 4.02 -17.75 5.56
N GLY A 218 4.08 -16.95 6.63
CA GLY A 218 3.78 -15.52 6.60
C GLY A 218 2.63 -15.15 7.55
N LEU A 219 2.40 -13.84 7.70
CA LEU A 219 1.35 -13.31 8.59
C LEU A 219 -0.05 -13.70 8.10
N GLY A 220 -0.28 -13.69 6.78
CA GLY A 220 -1.55 -14.12 6.21
C GLY A 220 -1.80 -15.62 6.42
N TRP A 221 -0.77 -16.45 6.25
CA TRP A 221 -0.85 -17.88 6.53
C TRP A 221 -1.12 -18.16 8.01
N MET A 222 -0.50 -17.41 8.93
CA MET A 222 -0.77 -17.49 10.36
C MET A 222 -2.25 -17.24 10.70
N ILE A 223 -2.86 -16.23 10.08
CA ILE A 223 -4.28 -15.93 10.25
C ILE A 223 -5.14 -17.10 9.75
N PHE A 224 -4.84 -17.63 8.57
CA PHE A 224 -5.61 -18.71 7.96
C PHE A 224 -5.53 -20.01 8.78
N THR A 225 -4.31 -20.41 9.18
CA THR A 225 -4.10 -21.60 10.03
C THR A 225 -4.66 -21.44 11.45
N GLY A 226 -4.67 -20.22 11.98
CA GLY A 226 -5.35 -19.88 13.22
C GLY A 226 -6.86 -20.13 13.15
N GLN A 227 -7.48 -19.85 11.99
CA GLN A 227 -8.88 -20.14 11.74
C GLN A 227 -9.15 -21.64 11.70
N ASP A 228 -8.34 -22.41 10.97
CA ASP A 228 -8.49 -23.88 10.87
C ASP A 228 -8.28 -24.59 12.21
N SER A 229 -7.48 -24.00 13.10
CA SER A 229 -7.13 -24.56 14.41
C SER A 229 -7.97 -23.99 15.57
N ASP A 230 -9.03 -23.19 15.32
CA ASP A 230 -9.85 -22.48 16.31
C ASP A 230 -9.02 -21.59 17.26
N LYS A 231 -7.86 -21.06 16.78
CA LYS A 231 -6.96 -20.20 17.56
C LYS A 231 -7.21 -18.72 17.27
N THR A 232 -8.33 -18.19 17.68
CA THR A 232 -8.72 -16.80 17.43
C THR A 232 -7.69 -15.78 17.93
N THR A 233 -6.94 -16.12 18.98
CA THR A 233 -5.86 -15.27 19.50
C THR A 233 -4.76 -15.01 18.45
N GLU A 234 -4.37 -16.04 17.69
CA GLU A 234 -3.37 -15.92 16.61
C GLU A 234 -3.94 -15.11 15.44
N ILE A 235 -5.24 -15.26 15.13
CA ILE A 235 -5.91 -14.47 14.08
C ILE A 235 -5.88 -12.98 14.42
N ILE A 236 -6.33 -12.61 15.64
CA ILE A 236 -6.36 -11.21 16.06
C ILE A 236 -4.95 -10.64 16.16
N LEU A 237 -3.99 -11.41 16.69
CA LEU A 237 -2.59 -11.01 16.73
C LEU A 237 -2.06 -10.69 15.32
N GLY A 238 -2.33 -11.55 14.35
CA GLY A 238 -1.96 -11.31 12.95
C GLY A 238 -2.57 -10.04 12.38
N MET A 239 -3.88 -9.82 12.60
CA MET A 239 -4.56 -8.60 12.15
C MET A 239 -3.94 -7.34 12.76
N VAL A 240 -3.64 -7.35 14.05
CA VAL A 240 -3.01 -6.23 14.77
C VAL A 240 -1.61 -5.94 14.19
N ILE A 241 -0.78 -6.97 14.01
CA ILE A 241 0.57 -6.82 13.46
C ILE A 241 0.52 -6.29 12.03
N ILE A 242 -0.36 -6.82 11.19
CA ILE A 242 -0.54 -6.36 9.80
C ILE A 242 -0.93 -4.88 9.78
N GLY A 243 -1.87 -4.45 10.61
CA GLY A 243 -2.30 -3.06 10.70
C GLY A 243 -1.18 -2.12 11.17
N PHE A 244 -0.48 -2.48 12.25
CA PHE A 244 0.64 -1.69 12.76
C PHE A 244 1.81 -1.62 11.77
N THR A 245 2.15 -2.74 11.14
CA THR A 245 3.21 -2.79 10.12
C THR A 245 2.90 -1.84 8.96
N TRP A 246 1.64 -1.81 8.48
CA TRP A 246 1.25 -0.89 7.43
C TRP A 246 1.38 0.57 7.87
N ILE A 247 0.91 0.92 9.07
CA ILE A 247 1.03 2.28 9.60
C ILE A 247 2.51 2.71 9.66
N ILE A 248 3.40 1.83 10.13
CA ILE A 248 4.83 2.11 10.21
C ILE A 248 5.43 2.29 8.81
N LEU A 249 5.15 1.38 7.88
CA LEU A 249 5.66 1.44 6.51
C LEU A 249 5.16 2.70 5.79
N ASP A 250 3.88 3.00 5.89
CA ASP A 250 3.30 4.17 5.20
C ASP A 250 3.80 5.48 5.82
N HIS A 251 3.73 5.63 7.14
CA HIS A 251 4.03 6.89 7.82
C HIS A 251 5.53 7.23 7.83
N TYR A 252 6.40 6.23 8.07
CA TYR A 252 7.85 6.47 8.23
C TYR A 252 8.67 6.25 6.96
N LEU A 253 8.16 5.49 5.99
CA LEU A 253 8.89 5.17 4.78
C LEU A 253 8.24 5.77 3.53
N LEU A 254 6.98 5.40 3.23
CA LEU A 254 6.37 5.73 1.95
C LEU A 254 5.96 7.20 1.84
N ARG A 255 5.29 7.71 2.85
CA ARG A 255 4.83 9.11 2.90
C ARG A 255 5.99 10.11 2.86
N PRO A 256 7.06 10.00 3.66
CA PRO A 256 8.19 10.93 3.58
C PRO A 256 8.93 10.89 2.23
N LEU A 257 9.01 9.70 1.59
CA LEU A 257 9.59 9.57 0.26
C LEU A 257 8.74 10.29 -0.80
N GLU A 258 7.42 10.15 -0.72
CA GLU A 258 6.48 10.84 -1.60
C GLU A 258 6.56 12.36 -1.40
N GLU A 259 6.43 12.86 -0.16
CA GLU A 259 6.44 14.29 0.16
C GLU A 259 7.75 14.96 -0.29
N ARG A 260 8.92 14.36 0.01
CA ARG A 260 10.23 14.88 -0.44
C ARG A 260 10.37 14.92 -1.96
N THR A 261 9.78 13.95 -2.64
CA THR A 261 9.82 13.90 -4.11
C THR A 261 8.94 15.00 -4.69
N ILE A 262 7.74 15.19 -4.18
CA ILE A 262 6.81 16.22 -4.63
C ILE A 262 7.34 17.62 -4.33
N GLU A 263 7.89 17.87 -3.13
CA GLU A 263 8.48 19.17 -2.76
C GLU A 263 9.69 19.52 -3.64
N ARG A 264 10.56 18.57 -3.92
CA ARG A 264 11.76 18.78 -4.75
C ARG A 264 11.43 19.15 -6.19
N TRP A 265 10.33 18.65 -6.74
CA TRP A 265 9.94 18.86 -8.14
C TRP A 265 8.91 19.99 -8.33
N GLY A 266 8.61 20.78 -7.29
CA GLY A 266 7.99 22.09 -7.40
C GLY A 266 6.48 22.10 -7.68
N LEU A 267 5.76 21.03 -7.37
CA LEU A 267 4.31 20.94 -7.57
C LEU A 267 3.50 21.42 -6.34
N VAL A 268 4.12 21.66 -5.21
CA VAL A 268 3.50 22.24 -4.03
C VAL A 268 4.14 23.61 -3.79
N GLN A 269 3.50 24.67 -4.28
CA GLN A 269 3.73 26.01 -3.74
C GLN A 269 3.08 26.06 -2.35
N ARG A 270 3.89 26.26 -1.31
CA ARG A 270 3.41 26.61 0.03
C ARG A 270 2.81 28.01 0.06
#